data_7c228bde023ac6fcaca314a56853ee28
#
_entry.id   7c228bde023ac6fcaca314a56853ee28
#
_cell.length_a   1.000
_cell.length_b   1.000
_cell.length_c   1.000
_cell.angle_alpha   90.00
_cell.angle_beta   90.00
_cell.angle_gamma   90.00
#
_symmetry.space_group_name_H-M   'P 1'
#
loop_
_entity.id
_entity.type
_entity.pdbx_description
1 polymer ?
#
loop_
_entity_poly.entity_id
_entity_poly.type
_entity_poly.pdbx_seq_one_letter_code
_entity_poly.pdbx_strand_id
1 'polypeptide(L)'
;MSKIYTIGAKRNVSDRYLDLTSVKNARMKQMERMTRLLGSTATYVMYDELEERFEYRPIYYFEPYFGDNPYRPEAIVYPMMHGHADLSDTDELMYAYWDSELHLKFNENGDILEEVQHNLGVLPFVFTHREEQLDSFFVEGASDLVSANEHINITMTEMQLGLRFQMFGQPVVTGLISDNSNVRAGSDEILTLPEGSNYNIVSPEGRVLDVIENIKWQIELVALNNHLFVTFAQSGGEVPSGISLMIKDLERHEDFIDDKELYRQYEKDFYRVEYALSQINNLGLPEVSQFKVDFSEVEYPMTTQDKIMLNEYKLKHNLTTQAQLLAEENKDLSVEDARQIIEANKSVNGVEIVNDDNSENQG
;
A
#
# COMPACT_ATOMS: atom_id res chain seq x y z
N MET A 1 -2.55 -0.85 -2.05
CA MET A 1 -2.25 -0.15 -0.79
C MET A 1 -1.40 -1.05 0.08
N SER A 2 -0.51 -0.49 0.94
CA SER A 2 0.14 -1.30 1.99
C SER A 2 -0.93 -1.71 3.00
N LYS A 3 -1.03 -3.00 3.32
CA LYS A 3 -1.99 -3.53 4.31
C LYS A 3 -1.28 -3.73 5.66
N ILE A 4 -0.14 -4.41 5.64
CA ILE A 4 0.58 -4.86 6.84
C ILE A 4 1.28 -3.70 7.55
N TYR A 5 2.13 -2.96 6.84
CA TYR A 5 2.90 -1.86 7.43
C TYR A 5 2.13 -0.56 7.63
N THR A 6 0.88 -0.46 7.16
CA THR A 6 0.02 0.69 7.46
C THR A 6 -0.44 0.66 8.92
N ILE A 7 -0.69 -0.53 9.47
CA ILE A 7 -1.10 -0.72 10.85
C ILE A 7 0.11 -0.71 11.78
N GLY A 8 1.28 -1.12 11.25
CA GLY A 8 2.56 -1.12 11.95
C GLY A 8 3.00 -2.48 12.46
N ALA A 9 4.31 -2.69 12.42
CA ALA A 9 4.95 -3.89 12.96
C ALA A 9 5.33 -3.67 14.42
N LYS A 10 5.00 -4.64 15.28
CA LYS A 10 5.41 -4.71 16.67
C LYS A 10 6.60 -5.66 16.78
N ARG A 11 7.79 -5.13 16.99
CA ARG A 11 9.03 -5.90 17.11
C ARG A 11 9.45 -5.96 18.58
N ASN A 12 9.84 -7.15 19.06
CA ASN A 12 10.39 -7.35 20.39
C ASN A 12 11.90 -7.03 20.35
N VAL A 13 12.23 -5.76 20.46
CA VAL A 13 13.60 -5.25 20.22
C VAL A 13 13.98 -4.17 21.23
N SER A 14 15.29 -3.89 21.34
CA SER A 14 15.84 -2.82 22.17
C SER A 14 15.64 -1.45 21.51
N ASP A 15 15.68 -0.38 22.31
CA ASP A 15 15.64 1.01 21.83
C ASP A 15 16.75 1.26 20.80
N ARG A 16 17.95 0.73 21.03
CA ARG A 16 19.05 0.82 20.07
C ARG A 16 18.71 0.28 18.67
N TYR A 17 17.98 -0.85 18.61
CA TYR A 17 17.53 -1.36 17.31
C TYR A 17 16.51 -0.43 16.65
N LEU A 18 15.63 0.19 17.42
CA LEU A 18 14.66 1.15 16.90
C LEU A 18 15.36 2.37 16.31
N ASP A 19 16.42 2.87 16.93
CA ASP A 19 17.23 3.96 16.42
C ASP A 19 17.92 3.56 15.10
N LEU A 20 18.59 2.40 15.08
CA LEU A 20 19.25 1.86 13.89
C LEU A 20 18.29 1.60 12.73
N THR A 21 17.01 1.34 12.99
CA THR A 21 15.98 1.02 12.00
C THR A 21 14.91 2.11 11.87
N SER A 22 15.23 3.35 12.18
CA SER A 22 14.28 4.48 12.21
C SER A 22 13.51 4.66 10.89
N VAL A 23 14.13 4.36 9.75
CA VAL A 23 13.50 4.46 8.41
C VAL A 23 12.79 3.18 7.96
N LYS A 24 12.97 2.05 8.66
CA LYS A 24 12.52 0.72 8.23
C LYS A 24 11.03 0.67 7.93
N ASN A 25 10.17 1.15 8.82
CA ASN A 25 8.72 1.09 8.63
C ASN A 25 8.26 1.82 7.37
N ALA A 26 8.83 3.00 7.08
CA ALA A 26 8.51 3.76 5.87
C ALA A 26 8.95 3.02 4.60
N ARG A 27 10.16 2.44 4.62
CA ARG A 27 10.70 1.65 3.51
C ARG A 27 9.91 0.36 3.28
N MET A 28 9.60 -0.38 4.35
CA MET A 28 8.79 -1.60 4.27
C MET A 28 7.38 -1.32 3.73
N LYS A 29 6.78 -0.20 4.11
CA LYS A 29 5.48 0.22 3.55
C LYS A 29 5.55 0.49 2.04
N GLN A 30 6.64 1.07 1.57
CA GLN A 30 6.87 1.29 0.13
C GLN A 30 7.14 -0.04 -0.58
N MET A 31 8.01 -0.89 0.00
CA MET A 31 8.32 -2.22 -0.51
C MET A 31 7.05 -3.06 -0.66
N GLU A 32 6.20 -3.16 0.37
CA GLU A 32 4.93 -3.90 0.30
C GLU A 32 4.06 -3.45 -0.88
N ARG A 33 3.96 -2.14 -1.12
CA ARG A 33 3.20 -1.60 -2.26
C ARG A 33 3.77 -2.04 -3.59
N MET A 34 5.09 -1.99 -3.73
CA MET A 34 5.76 -2.37 -4.98
C MET A 34 5.76 -3.87 -5.19
N THR A 35 5.92 -4.67 -4.13
CA THR A 35 5.81 -6.13 -4.20
C THR A 35 4.41 -6.56 -4.68
N ARG A 36 3.35 -5.93 -4.17
CA ARG A 36 1.98 -6.21 -4.64
C ARG A 36 1.74 -5.81 -6.09
N LEU A 37 2.40 -4.76 -6.55
CA LEU A 37 2.29 -4.31 -7.94
C LEU A 37 3.09 -5.19 -8.90
N LEU A 38 4.35 -5.50 -8.54
CA LEU A 38 5.29 -6.19 -9.42
C LEU A 38 5.32 -7.71 -9.23
N GLY A 39 4.69 -8.22 -8.15
CA GLY A 39 4.68 -9.63 -7.78
C GLY A 39 5.89 -10.04 -6.94
N SER A 40 7.09 -9.67 -7.35
CA SER A 40 8.34 -9.97 -6.64
C SER A 40 9.27 -8.77 -6.66
N THR A 41 9.95 -8.50 -5.54
CA THR A 41 10.95 -7.44 -5.43
C THR A 41 12.12 -7.91 -4.56
N ALA A 42 13.28 -7.29 -4.74
CA ALA A 42 14.43 -7.45 -3.86
C ALA A 42 14.70 -6.16 -3.09
N THR A 43 15.16 -6.28 -1.87
CA THR A 43 15.58 -5.13 -1.06
C THR A 43 17.00 -5.33 -0.59
N TYR A 44 17.91 -4.46 -1.02
CA TYR A 44 19.27 -4.39 -0.54
C TYR A 44 19.30 -3.73 0.82
N VAL A 45 19.93 -4.38 1.80
CA VAL A 45 20.10 -3.88 3.16
C VAL A 45 21.56 -3.51 3.36
N MET A 46 21.81 -2.29 3.81
CA MET A 46 23.16 -1.80 4.10
C MET A 46 23.18 -1.02 5.41
N TYR A 47 24.36 -0.89 6.02
CA TYR A 47 24.59 0.02 7.13
C TYR A 47 25.21 1.31 6.61
N ASP A 48 24.61 2.44 6.92
CA ASP A 48 25.14 3.76 6.62
C ASP A 48 25.91 4.28 7.83
N GLU A 49 27.25 4.35 7.70
CA GLU A 49 28.14 4.81 8.77
C GLU A 49 27.98 6.29 9.10
N LEU A 50 27.55 7.12 8.11
CA LEU A 50 27.37 8.56 8.31
C LEU A 50 26.11 8.88 9.11
N GLU A 51 25.02 8.16 8.80
CA GLU A 51 23.72 8.33 9.46
C GLU A 51 23.55 7.37 10.65
N GLU A 52 24.55 6.48 10.89
CA GLU A 52 24.55 5.45 11.95
C GLU A 52 23.28 4.60 11.97
N ARG A 53 22.74 4.23 10.79
CA ARG A 53 21.50 3.45 10.68
C ARG A 53 21.53 2.49 9.51
N PHE A 54 20.59 1.53 9.53
CA PHE A 54 20.34 0.67 8.38
C PHE A 54 19.54 1.41 7.31
N GLU A 55 19.95 1.24 6.05
CA GLU A 55 19.24 1.70 4.87
C GLU A 55 18.73 0.51 4.07
N TYR A 56 17.56 0.71 3.43
CA TYR A 56 16.84 -0.30 2.67
C TYR A 56 16.58 0.24 1.27
N ARG A 57 17.25 -0.32 0.27
CA ARG A 57 17.14 0.10 -1.12
C ARG A 57 16.36 -0.94 -1.92
N PRO A 58 15.15 -0.61 -2.41
CA PRO A 58 14.38 -1.54 -3.22
C PRO A 58 15.00 -1.67 -4.61
N ILE A 59 15.07 -2.91 -5.10
CA ILE A 59 15.51 -3.29 -6.44
C ILE A 59 14.34 -3.98 -7.13
N TYR A 60 13.92 -3.44 -8.28
CA TYR A 60 12.73 -3.91 -8.99
C TYR A 60 13.07 -4.72 -10.24
N TYR A 61 14.25 -4.51 -10.81
CA TYR A 61 14.76 -5.26 -11.97
C TYR A 61 16.01 -5.98 -11.53
N PHE A 62 15.95 -7.31 -11.51
CA PHE A 62 17.06 -8.14 -11.09
C PHE A 62 16.93 -9.55 -11.64
N GLU A 63 18.07 -10.22 -11.76
CA GLU A 63 18.18 -11.64 -12.11
C GLU A 63 18.74 -12.39 -10.91
N PRO A 64 18.00 -13.33 -10.31
CA PRO A 64 18.48 -14.16 -9.23
C PRO A 64 19.23 -15.38 -9.78
N TYR A 65 20.30 -15.79 -9.11
CA TYR A 65 21.05 -17.00 -9.40
C TYR A 65 20.88 -17.99 -8.24
N PHE A 66 20.58 -19.23 -8.58
CA PHE A 66 20.23 -20.27 -7.62
C PHE A 66 21.32 -21.35 -7.57
N GLY A 67 21.56 -21.88 -6.36
CA GLY A 67 22.26 -23.12 -6.15
C GLY A 67 21.31 -24.31 -6.17
N ASP A 68 21.40 -25.15 -5.13
CA ASP A 68 20.57 -26.35 -5.02
C ASP A 68 19.10 -26.04 -4.70
N ASN A 69 18.80 -24.88 -4.13
CA ASN A 69 17.45 -24.49 -3.75
C ASN A 69 16.86 -23.47 -4.74
N PRO A 70 15.83 -23.84 -5.54
CA PRO A 70 15.24 -22.99 -6.56
C PRO A 70 14.43 -21.80 -6.01
N TYR A 71 14.16 -21.77 -4.70
CA TYR A 71 13.42 -20.69 -4.04
C TYR A 71 14.31 -19.71 -3.26
N ARG A 72 15.60 -20.05 -3.13
CA ARG A 72 16.53 -19.21 -2.36
C ARG A 72 17.72 -18.82 -3.23
N PRO A 73 17.76 -17.61 -3.77
CA PRO A 73 18.90 -17.14 -4.53
C PRO A 73 20.19 -17.11 -3.71
N GLU A 74 21.28 -17.53 -4.31
CA GLU A 74 22.63 -17.44 -3.75
C GLU A 74 23.36 -16.19 -4.25
N ALA A 75 22.96 -15.65 -5.41
CA ALA A 75 23.47 -14.41 -5.93
C ALA A 75 22.40 -13.61 -6.68
N ILE A 76 22.66 -12.36 -6.94
CA ILE A 76 21.77 -11.43 -7.65
C ILE A 76 22.58 -10.54 -8.59
N VAL A 77 22.04 -10.27 -9.78
CA VAL A 77 22.52 -9.26 -10.71
C VAL A 77 21.41 -8.23 -10.94
N TYR A 78 21.77 -6.95 -10.95
CA TYR A 78 20.82 -5.90 -11.28
C TYR A 78 21.51 -4.70 -11.97
N PRO A 79 20.80 -3.96 -12.84
CA PRO A 79 21.33 -2.76 -13.46
C PRO A 79 21.48 -1.63 -12.43
N MET A 80 22.61 -0.98 -12.42
CA MET A 80 22.86 0.20 -11.59
C MET A 80 22.28 1.42 -12.30
N MET A 81 21.17 1.95 -11.78
CA MET A 81 20.63 3.21 -12.25
C MET A 81 21.37 4.36 -11.56
N HIS A 82 22.05 5.18 -12.32
CA HIS A 82 22.52 6.47 -11.83
C HIS A 82 21.30 7.37 -11.57
N GLY A 83 21.22 7.93 -10.38
CA GLY A 83 20.02 8.57 -9.80
C GLY A 83 19.62 9.92 -10.41
N HIS A 84 19.84 10.17 -11.71
CA HIS A 84 19.31 11.34 -12.39
C HIS A 84 18.65 10.96 -13.71
N ALA A 85 17.48 11.53 -13.93
CA ALA A 85 16.62 11.31 -15.09
C ALA A 85 17.16 11.87 -16.42
N ASP A 86 18.32 12.45 -16.43
CA ASP A 86 19.03 12.82 -17.64
C ASP A 86 19.97 11.68 -18.05
N LEU A 87 19.38 10.65 -18.66
CA LEU A 87 20.10 9.71 -19.48
C LEU A 87 20.65 10.51 -20.67
N SER A 88 21.85 11.04 -20.54
CA SER A 88 22.61 11.42 -21.71
C SER A 88 22.90 10.14 -22.49
N ASP A 89 22.76 10.14 -23.81
CA ASP A 89 23.01 9.01 -24.71
C ASP A 89 24.41 8.36 -24.61
N THR A 90 25.17 8.71 -23.60
CA THR A 90 26.57 8.31 -23.36
C THR A 90 26.81 7.57 -22.05
N ASP A 91 25.76 7.37 -21.20
CA ASP A 91 25.92 6.63 -19.95
C ASP A 91 25.92 5.13 -20.24
N GLU A 92 27.08 4.51 -20.13
CA GLU A 92 27.26 3.06 -20.21
C GLU A 92 26.43 2.39 -19.11
N LEU A 93 25.63 1.38 -19.49
CA LEU A 93 24.89 0.56 -18.53
C LEU A 93 25.89 -0.21 -17.66
N MET A 94 25.80 -0.01 -16.36
CA MET A 94 26.56 -0.76 -15.37
C MET A 94 25.65 -1.73 -14.62
N TYR A 95 26.22 -2.86 -14.24
CA TYR A 95 25.54 -3.89 -13.47
C TYR A 95 26.28 -4.16 -12.18
N ALA A 96 25.54 -4.52 -11.16
CA ALA A 96 26.07 -5.02 -9.91
C ALA A 96 25.75 -6.49 -9.75
N TYR A 97 26.74 -7.29 -9.39
CA TYR A 97 26.61 -8.67 -8.95
C TYR A 97 26.89 -8.74 -7.45
N TRP A 98 26.11 -9.49 -6.74
CA TRP A 98 26.30 -9.77 -5.32
C TRP A 98 26.07 -11.25 -5.03
N ASP A 99 26.93 -11.82 -4.19
CA ASP A 99 26.70 -13.10 -3.51
C ASP A 99 26.94 -12.97 -2.00
N SER A 100 27.24 -14.03 -1.28
CA SER A 100 27.47 -14.02 0.17
C SER A 100 28.81 -13.41 0.59
N GLU A 101 29.79 -13.28 -0.34
CA GLU A 101 31.16 -12.88 -0.05
C GLU A 101 31.64 -11.73 -0.94
N LEU A 102 31.12 -11.68 -2.18
CA LEU A 102 31.66 -10.85 -3.25
C LEU A 102 30.62 -9.85 -3.78
N HIS A 103 31.10 -8.66 -4.10
CA HIS A 103 30.41 -7.63 -4.87
C HIS A 103 31.24 -7.24 -6.08
N LEU A 104 30.64 -7.32 -7.26
CA LEU A 104 31.26 -6.90 -8.51
C LEU A 104 30.44 -5.78 -9.17
N LYS A 105 31.13 -4.84 -9.79
CA LYS A 105 30.53 -3.92 -10.75
C LYS A 105 31.15 -4.19 -12.11
N PHE A 106 30.32 -4.29 -13.13
CA PHE A 106 30.76 -4.56 -14.49
C PHE A 106 29.92 -3.80 -15.51
N ASN A 107 30.48 -3.57 -16.68
CA ASN A 107 29.79 -2.91 -17.79
C ASN A 107 28.99 -3.94 -18.64
N GLU A 108 28.27 -3.47 -19.65
CA GLU A 108 27.50 -4.29 -20.58
C GLU A 108 28.35 -5.28 -21.40
N ASN A 109 29.66 -5.04 -21.54
CA ASN A 109 30.59 -5.92 -22.22
C ASN A 109 31.12 -7.05 -21.30
N GLY A 110 30.81 -6.99 -20.00
CA GLY A 110 31.28 -7.94 -19.00
C GLY A 110 32.64 -7.60 -18.40
N ASP A 111 33.19 -6.39 -18.69
CA ASP A 111 34.46 -5.95 -18.07
C ASP A 111 34.22 -5.58 -16.61
N ILE A 112 35.00 -6.17 -15.72
CA ILE A 112 34.90 -5.90 -14.28
C ILE A 112 35.56 -4.54 -14.00
N LEU A 113 34.75 -3.63 -13.44
CA LEU A 113 35.19 -2.27 -13.08
C LEU A 113 35.61 -2.19 -11.61
N GLU A 114 34.94 -2.94 -10.75
CA GLU A 114 35.18 -2.97 -9.30
C GLU A 114 34.90 -4.36 -8.74
N GLU A 115 35.77 -4.82 -7.85
CA GLU A 115 35.63 -6.08 -7.13
C GLU A 115 35.89 -5.83 -5.65
N VAL A 116 34.92 -6.18 -4.78
CA VAL A 116 34.98 -5.97 -3.34
C VAL A 116 34.58 -7.24 -2.63
N GLN A 117 35.45 -7.76 -1.75
CA GLN A 117 35.08 -8.83 -0.81
C GLN A 117 34.49 -8.20 0.45
N HIS A 118 33.18 -8.43 0.69
CA HIS A 118 32.46 -7.80 1.80
C HIS A 118 32.40 -8.69 3.07
N ASN A 119 32.72 -9.97 2.96
CA ASN A 119 32.81 -10.94 4.08
C ASN A 119 31.57 -10.99 5.00
N LEU A 120 30.38 -10.71 4.48
CA LEU A 120 29.12 -10.77 5.25
C LEU A 120 28.70 -12.21 5.57
N GLY A 121 29.12 -13.18 4.74
CA GLY A 121 28.70 -14.58 4.85
C GLY A 121 27.22 -14.81 4.54
N VAL A 122 26.50 -13.78 4.14
CA VAL A 122 25.10 -13.81 3.70
C VAL A 122 24.89 -12.87 2.53
N LEU A 123 23.97 -13.21 1.63
CA LEU A 123 23.54 -12.30 0.59
C LEU A 123 22.79 -11.11 1.22
N PRO A 124 23.23 -9.85 1.04
CA PRO A 124 22.65 -8.69 1.71
C PRO A 124 21.33 -8.21 1.08
N PHE A 125 20.55 -9.15 0.57
CA PHE A 125 19.26 -8.91 -0.09
C PHE A 125 18.16 -9.74 0.55
N VAL A 126 16.98 -9.14 0.68
CA VAL A 126 15.77 -9.85 1.05
C VAL A 126 14.81 -9.80 -0.12
N PHE A 127 14.37 -10.96 -0.55
CA PHE A 127 13.39 -11.12 -1.61
C PHE A 127 12.00 -11.16 -1.00
N THR A 128 11.08 -10.40 -1.58
CA THR A 128 9.70 -10.33 -1.11
C THR A 128 8.75 -10.60 -2.26
N HIS A 129 7.73 -11.41 -2.02
CA HIS A 129 6.77 -11.86 -3.00
C HIS A 129 5.36 -11.48 -2.54
N ARG A 130 4.45 -11.27 -3.49
CA ARG A 130 3.05 -10.93 -3.22
C ARG A 130 2.31 -12.04 -2.47
N GLU A 131 2.66 -13.29 -2.78
CA GLU A 131 2.11 -14.51 -2.23
C GLU A 131 3.19 -15.57 -2.09
N GLU A 132 2.87 -16.71 -1.48
CA GLU A 132 3.82 -17.81 -1.32
C GLU A 132 4.23 -18.37 -2.68
N GLN A 133 5.53 -18.66 -2.83
CA GLN A 133 6.10 -19.25 -4.04
C GLN A 133 5.72 -20.72 -4.14
N LEU A 134 4.98 -21.12 -5.16
CA LEU A 134 4.57 -22.51 -5.38
C LEU A 134 5.36 -23.19 -6.49
N ASP A 135 5.47 -22.56 -7.67
CA ASP A 135 6.01 -23.19 -8.87
C ASP A 135 7.22 -22.44 -9.45
N SER A 136 7.37 -21.17 -9.15
CA SER A 136 8.46 -20.33 -9.67
C SER A 136 8.93 -19.33 -8.62
N PHE A 137 10.16 -18.83 -8.80
CA PHE A 137 10.69 -17.77 -7.94
C PHE A 137 9.91 -16.48 -8.10
N PHE A 138 9.63 -16.07 -9.33
CA PHE A 138 8.86 -14.87 -9.59
C PHE A 138 7.37 -15.17 -9.52
N VAL A 139 6.68 -14.37 -8.73
CA VAL A 139 5.22 -14.39 -8.59
C VAL A 139 4.62 -13.31 -9.48
N GLU A 140 3.46 -13.58 -10.06
CA GLU A 140 2.76 -12.63 -10.92
C GLU A 140 2.31 -11.39 -10.13
N GLY A 141 2.56 -10.21 -10.71
CA GLY A 141 2.13 -8.93 -10.15
C GLY A 141 0.67 -8.60 -10.48
N ALA A 142 0.30 -7.35 -10.24
CA ALA A 142 -1.04 -6.83 -10.51
C ALA A 142 -1.17 -6.34 -11.96
N SER A 143 -0.87 -7.21 -12.94
CA SER A 143 -0.98 -6.89 -14.39
C SER A 143 -2.40 -6.53 -14.80
N ASP A 144 -3.41 -7.15 -14.18
CA ASP A 144 -4.83 -6.87 -14.34
C ASP A 144 -5.19 -5.43 -13.96
N LEU A 145 -4.64 -4.92 -12.84
CA LEU A 145 -4.83 -3.53 -12.40
C LEU A 145 -4.24 -2.52 -13.39
N VAL A 146 -3.07 -2.83 -13.95
CA VAL A 146 -2.40 -1.96 -14.93
C VAL A 146 -3.23 -1.89 -16.20
N SER A 147 -3.64 -3.05 -16.74
CA SER A 147 -4.47 -3.15 -17.94
C SER A 147 -5.84 -2.47 -17.76
N ALA A 148 -6.48 -2.70 -16.62
CA ALA A 148 -7.77 -2.07 -16.31
C ALA A 148 -7.65 -0.55 -16.19
N ASN A 149 -6.59 -0.04 -15.56
CA ASN A 149 -6.33 1.40 -15.47
C ASN A 149 -6.15 2.03 -16.85
N GLU A 150 -5.42 1.36 -17.75
CA GLU A 150 -5.24 1.82 -19.13
C GLU A 150 -6.58 1.88 -19.89
N HIS A 151 -7.38 0.81 -19.83
CA HIS A 151 -8.70 0.76 -20.47
C HIS A 151 -9.66 1.83 -19.95
N ILE A 152 -9.70 2.03 -18.63
CA ILE A 152 -10.53 3.06 -18.00
C ILE A 152 -10.10 4.46 -18.48
N ASN A 153 -8.79 4.74 -18.52
CA ASN A 153 -8.27 6.03 -18.97
C ASN A 153 -8.60 6.29 -20.46
N ILE A 154 -8.49 5.29 -21.32
CA ILE A 154 -8.88 5.38 -22.72
C ILE A 154 -10.38 5.69 -22.82
N THR A 155 -11.24 4.91 -22.14
CA THR A 155 -12.69 5.10 -22.14
C THR A 155 -13.10 6.49 -21.63
N MET A 156 -12.44 6.99 -20.58
CA MET A 156 -12.66 8.34 -20.07
C MET A 156 -12.28 9.42 -21.09
N THR A 157 -11.18 9.21 -21.81
CA THR A 157 -10.72 10.14 -22.85
C THR A 157 -11.72 10.17 -24.02
N GLU A 158 -12.16 9.01 -24.49
CA GLU A 158 -13.17 8.89 -25.54
C GLU A 158 -14.51 9.51 -25.13
N MET A 159 -14.92 9.31 -23.88
CA MET A 159 -16.12 9.95 -23.31
C MET A 159 -15.99 11.48 -23.34
N GLN A 160 -14.84 12.04 -22.94
CA GLN A 160 -14.61 13.49 -22.99
C GLN A 160 -14.66 14.05 -24.42
N LEU A 161 -14.09 13.33 -25.39
CA LEU A 161 -14.20 13.69 -26.80
C LEU A 161 -15.65 13.64 -27.27
N GLY A 162 -16.39 12.57 -26.94
CA GLY A 162 -17.79 12.42 -27.25
C GLY A 162 -18.64 13.57 -26.68
N LEU A 163 -18.43 13.92 -25.41
CA LEU A 163 -19.09 15.07 -24.77
C LEU A 163 -18.81 16.39 -25.52
N ARG A 164 -17.55 16.59 -25.92
CA ARG A 164 -17.15 17.80 -26.67
C ARG A 164 -17.92 17.90 -28.01
N PHE A 165 -18.02 16.79 -28.76
CA PHE A 165 -18.80 16.78 -30.01
C PHE A 165 -20.30 16.98 -29.78
N GLN A 166 -20.85 16.45 -28.68
CA GLN A 166 -22.23 16.67 -28.31
C GLN A 166 -22.54 18.14 -27.96
N MET A 167 -21.63 18.77 -27.20
CA MET A 167 -21.81 20.17 -26.77
C MET A 167 -21.80 21.15 -27.95
N PHE A 168 -20.99 20.90 -28.97
CA PHE A 168 -20.87 21.81 -30.10
C PHE A 168 -21.83 21.47 -31.24
N GLY A 169 -22.31 20.23 -31.33
CA GLY A 169 -23.12 19.75 -32.43
C GLY A 169 -22.45 19.92 -33.79
N GLN A 170 -22.95 19.29 -34.79
CA GLN A 170 -22.49 19.49 -36.16
C GLN A 170 -23.51 20.35 -36.90
N PRO A 171 -23.14 21.56 -37.38
CA PRO A 171 -24.02 22.36 -38.19
C PRO A 171 -24.21 21.69 -39.56
N VAL A 172 -25.45 21.44 -39.92
CA VAL A 172 -25.85 20.85 -41.21
C VAL A 172 -26.76 21.82 -41.91
N VAL A 173 -26.37 22.23 -43.12
CA VAL A 173 -27.19 23.04 -44.00
C VAL A 173 -27.75 22.15 -45.11
N THR A 174 -29.06 22.12 -45.26
CA THR A 174 -29.76 21.40 -46.34
C THR A 174 -30.52 22.37 -47.20
N GLY A 175 -30.54 22.16 -48.53
CA GLY A 175 -31.22 22.99 -49.50
C GLY A 175 -30.36 23.35 -50.72
N LEU A 176 -30.82 24.25 -51.55
CA LEU A 176 -30.12 24.71 -52.74
C LEU A 176 -28.95 25.63 -52.35
N ILE A 177 -27.74 25.07 -52.31
CA ILE A 177 -26.50 25.84 -52.09
C ILE A 177 -25.93 26.11 -53.50
N SER A 178 -25.79 27.37 -53.90
CA SER A 178 -25.08 27.71 -55.12
C SER A 178 -23.57 27.48 -54.91
N ASP A 179 -22.87 27.04 -55.97
CA ASP A 179 -21.43 26.62 -55.93
C ASP A 179 -20.44 27.63 -55.33
N ASN A 180 -20.86 28.85 -55.00
CA ASN A 180 -20.02 29.94 -54.49
C ASN A 180 -20.38 30.42 -53.06
N SER A 181 -21.26 29.73 -52.34
CA SER A 181 -21.59 30.13 -50.98
C SER A 181 -20.67 29.48 -49.95
N ASN A 182 -19.66 30.22 -49.48
CA ASN A 182 -18.92 29.87 -48.25
C ASN A 182 -19.82 30.10 -47.04
N VAL A 183 -20.48 29.04 -46.56
CA VAL A 183 -21.25 29.09 -45.31
C VAL A 183 -20.25 29.02 -44.17
N ARG A 184 -20.02 30.14 -43.48
CA ARG A 184 -19.24 30.18 -42.24
C ARG A 184 -20.19 30.16 -41.05
N ALA A 185 -20.01 29.20 -40.17
CA ALA A 185 -20.73 29.12 -38.90
C ALA A 185 -19.76 29.42 -37.77
N GLY A 186 -19.96 30.50 -37.05
CA GLY A 186 -19.17 30.91 -35.88
C GLY A 186 -20.06 31.64 -34.87
N SER A 187 -19.65 31.72 -33.63
CA SER A 187 -20.38 32.45 -32.59
C SER A 187 -20.48 33.95 -32.86
N ASP A 188 -19.61 34.49 -33.73
CA ASP A 188 -19.48 35.91 -34.02
C ASP A 188 -19.98 36.29 -35.41
N GLU A 189 -20.54 35.35 -36.19
CA GLU A 189 -21.02 35.59 -37.54
C GLU A 189 -22.53 35.36 -37.65
N ILE A 190 -23.22 36.30 -38.31
CA ILE A 190 -24.62 36.15 -38.64
C ILE A 190 -24.73 35.19 -39.86
N LEU A 191 -25.33 34.01 -39.62
CA LEU A 191 -25.52 33.02 -40.65
C LEU A 191 -26.64 33.48 -41.64
N THR A 192 -26.26 33.84 -42.85
CA THR A 192 -27.21 34.16 -43.92
C THR A 192 -27.29 33.00 -44.92
N LEU A 193 -28.47 32.39 -45.03
CA LEU A 193 -28.71 31.26 -45.92
C LEU A 193 -29.55 31.66 -47.10
N PRO A 194 -29.36 31.04 -48.30
CA PRO A 194 -30.23 31.23 -49.47
C PRO A 194 -31.68 30.84 -49.18
N GLU A 195 -32.60 31.43 -49.85
CA GLU A 195 -34.04 31.13 -49.77
C GLU A 195 -34.28 29.61 -50.03
N GLY A 196 -35.00 28.92 -49.14
CA GLY A 196 -35.28 27.50 -49.28
C GLY A 196 -34.20 26.59 -48.59
N SER A 197 -33.18 27.16 -48.00
CA SER A 197 -32.20 26.40 -47.21
C SER A 197 -32.68 26.25 -45.77
N ASN A 198 -32.32 25.10 -45.15
CA ASN A 198 -32.58 24.84 -43.73
C ASN A 198 -31.26 24.58 -42.99
N TYR A 199 -31.13 25.17 -41.80
CA TYR A 199 -29.99 25.01 -40.91
C TYR A 199 -30.39 24.24 -39.68
N ASN A 200 -29.74 23.11 -39.47
CA ASN A 200 -29.95 22.28 -38.30
C ASN A 200 -28.61 22.03 -37.60
N ILE A 201 -28.62 22.02 -36.29
CA ILE A 201 -27.49 21.51 -35.51
C ILE A 201 -27.82 20.07 -35.15
N VAL A 202 -27.04 19.15 -35.67
CA VAL A 202 -27.16 17.72 -35.35
C VAL A 202 -26.17 17.40 -34.29
N SER A 203 -26.65 17.05 -33.11
CA SER A 203 -25.82 16.51 -32.02
C SER A 203 -25.97 15.01 -32.02
N PRO A 204 -24.87 14.23 -31.99
CA PRO A 204 -24.95 12.79 -31.77
C PRO A 204 -25.67 12.51 -30.47
N GLU A 205 -26.69 11.63 -30.48
CA GLU A 205 -27.30 11.13 -29.25
C GLU A 205 -26.32 10.19 -28.55
N GLY A 206 -25.43 10.73 -27.75
CA GLY A 206 -24.49 9.92 -26.96
C GLY A 206 -25.08 9.56 -25.62
N ARG A 207 -24.98 8.30 -25.27
CA ARG A 207 -25.41 7.78 -23.96
C ARG A 207 -24.28 7.95 -22.94
N VAL A 208 -23.97 9.19 -22.59
CA VAL A 208 -22.87 9.51 -21.66
C VAL A 208 -23.06 8.85 -20.29
N LEU A 209 -24.30 8.78 -19.82
CA LEU A 209 -24.60 8.13 -18.54
C LEU A 209 -24.30 6.63 -18.60
N ASP A 210 -24.61 5.95 -19.70
CA ASP A 210 -24.30 4.53 -19.89
C ASP A 210 -22.78 4.27 -19.86
N VAL A 211 -22.00 5.21 -20.44
CA VAL A 211 -20.51 5.11 -20.38
C VAL A 211 -20.00 5.31 -18.97
N ILE A 212 -20.56 6.26 -18.22
CA ILE A 212 -20.19 6.48 -16.80
C ILE A 212 -20.54 5.24 -15.97
N GLU A 213 -21.69 4.64 -16.18
CA GLU A 213 -22.09 3.41 -15.48
C GLU A 213 -21.17 2.23 -15.85
N ASN A 214 -20.77 2.11 -17.11
CA ASN A 214 -19.81 1.10 -17.54
C ASN A 214 -18.45 1.29 -16.87
N ILE A 215 -17.93 2.52 -16.78
CA ILE A 215 -16.67 2.82 -16.08
C ILE A 215 -16.77 2.45 -14.60
N LYS A 216 -17.87 2.80 -13.94
CA LYS A 216 -18.10 2.42 -12.53
C LYS A 216 -18.10 0.92 -12.37
N TRP A 217 -18.81 0.19 -13.22
CA TRP A 217 -18.85 -1.27 -13.20
C TRP A 217 -17.47 -1.89 -13.40
N GLN A 218 -16.65 -1.37 -14.33
CA GLN A 218 -15.28 -1.83 -14.52
C GLN A 218 -14.43 -1.62 -13.25
N ILE A 219 -14.54 -0.46 -12.61
CA ILE A 219 -13.82 -0.16 -11.37
C ILE A 219 -14.27 -1.11 -10.25
N GLU A 220 -15.58 -1.38 -10.12
CA GLU A 220 -16.13 -2.31 -9.13
C GLU A 220 -15.63 -3.74 -9.37
N LEU A 221 -15.59 -4.20 -10.62
CA LEU A 221 -15.10 -5.52 -10.99
C LEU A 221 -13.61 -5.69 -10.66
N VAL A 222 -12.79 -4.71 -11.01
CA VAL A 222 -11.35 -4.71 -10.69
C VAL A 222 -11.12 -4.66 -9.18
N ALA A 223 -11.92 -3.88 -8.46
CA ALA A 223 -11.85 -3.82 -7.01
C ALA A 223 -12.20 -5.17 -6.38
N LEU A 224 -13.26 -5.82 -6.86
CA LEU A 224 -13.69 -7.14 -6.38
C LEU A 224 -12.60 -8.20 -6.60
N ASN A 225 -12.00 -8.24 -7.79
CA ASN A 225 -10.90 -9.18 -8.09
C ASN A 225 -9.67 -8.98 -7.20
N ASN A 226 -9.52 -7.81 -6.58
CA ASN A 226 -8.43 -7.50 -5.68
C ASN A 226 -8.86 -7.39 -4.21
N HIS A 227 -10.01 -8.00 -3.85
CA HIS A 227 -10.57 -8.00 -2.48
C HIS A 227 -10.71 -6.58 -1.89
N LEU A 228 -11.04 -5.61 -2.77
CA LEU A 228 -11.27 -4.22 -2.40
C LEU A 228 -12.74 -3.85 -2.58
N PHE A 229 -13.28 -3.11 -1.64
CA PHE A 229 -14.62 -2.57 -1.75
C PHE A 229 -14.56 -1.10 -2.16
N VAL A 230 -15.17 -0.75 -3.29
CA VAL A 230 -15.32 0.62 -3.77
C VAL A 230 -16.77 1.04 -3.68
N THR A 231 -17.04 2.15 -3.00
CA THR A 231 -18.38 2.76 -2.97
C THR A 231 -18.32 4.08 -3.71
N PHE A 232 -19.08 4.21 -4.77
CA PHE A 232 -19.33 5.52 -5.36
C PHE A 232 -20.35 6.24 -4.47
N ALA A 233 -20.01 7.45 -4.01
CA ALA A 233 -20.88 8.24 -3.15
C ALA A 233 -22.23 8.45 -3.84
N GLN A 234 -23.26 7.78 -3.35
CA GLN A 234 -24.64 8.09 -3.68
C GLN A 234 -25.04 9.25 -2.78
N SER A 235 -25.53 10.32 -3.37
CA SER A 235 -26.07 11.48 -2.64
C SER A 235 -27.26 11.00 -1.80
N GLY A 236 -27.08 10.84 -0.47
CA GLY A 236 -28.15 10.51 0.46
C GLY A 236 -28.12 9.10 1.06
N GLY A 237 -27.04 8.33 0.89
CA GLY A 237 -26.90 7.03 1.56
C GLY A 237 -26.55 7.16 3.02
N GLU A 238 -27.18 6.33 3.89
CA GLU A 238 -26.79 6.19 5.28
C GLU A 238 -25.33 5.71 5.39
N VAL A 239 -24.58 6.26 6.35
CA VAL A 239 -23.23 5.78 6.64
C VAL A 239 -23.34 4.31 7.10
N PRO A 240 -22.65 3.36 6.44
CA PRO A 240 -22.72 1.96 6.82
C PRO A 240 -22.30 1.78 8.28
N SER A 241 -22.99 0.91 9.02
CA SER A 241 -22.60 0.55 10.38
C SER A 241 -21.24 -0.14 10.40
N GLY A 242 -20.52 -0.08 11.53
CA GLY A 242 -19.24 -0.77 11.69
C GLY A 242 -19.32 -2.27 11.36
N ILE A 243 -20.41 -2.93 11.71
CA ILE A 243 -20.66 -4.34 11.38
C ILE A 243 -20.83 -4.54 9.86
N SER A 244 -21.55 -3.65 9.17
CA SER A 244 -21.70 -3.70 7.72
C SER A 244 -20.37 -3.51 7.00
N LEU A 245 -19.51 -2.63 7.50
CA LEU A 245 -18.14 -2.44 6.99
C LEU A 245 -17.29 -3.69 7.24
N MET A 246 -17.39 -4.30 8.42
CA MET A 246 -16.65 -5.52 8.78
C MET A 246 -17.02 -6.69 7.85
N ILE A 247 -18.32 -6.89 7.58
CA ILE A 247 -18.78 -7.96 6.66
C ILE A 247 -18.25 -7.72 5.24
N LYS A 248 -18.29 -6.48 4.77
CA LYS A 248 -17.80 -6.11 3.44
C LYS A 248 -16.28 -6.22 3.31
N ASP A 249 -15.57 -6.18 4.43
CA ASP A 249 -14.10 -6.21 4.48
C ASP A 249 -13.56 -7.60 4.88
N LEU A 250 -14.43 -8.62 4.95
CA LEU A 250 -14.07 -9.95 5.42
C LEU A 250 -12.98 -10.60 4.55
N GLU A 251 -13.15 -10.56 3.22
CA GLU A 251 -12.18 -11.12 2.28
C GLU A 251 -10.81 -10.43 2.42
N ARG A 252 -10.81 -9.10 2.59
CA ARG A 252 -9.58 -8.36 2.84
C ARG A 252 -8.94 -8.72 4.18
N HIS A 253 -9.73 -9.10 5.17
CA HIS A 253 -9.24 -9.55 6.46
C HIS A 253 -8.58 -10.93 6.37
N GLU A 254 -9.14 -11.84 5.59
CA GLU A 254 -8.53 -13.15 5.29
C GLU A 254 -7.18 -12.96 4.59
N ASP A 255 -7.12 -12.18 3.52
CA ASP A 255 -5.85 -11.81 2.87
C ASP A 255 -4.82 -11.22 3.86
N PHE A 256 -5.29 -10.41 4.82
CA PHE A 256 -4.40 -9.81 5.81
C PHE A 256 -3.79 -10.86 6.73
N ILE A 257 -4.54 -11.91 7.09
CA ILE A 257 -4.04 -13.00 7.93
C ILE A 257 -2.96 -13.78 7.19
N ASP A 258 -3.18 -14.12 5.93
CA ASP A 258 -2.22 -14.83 5.09
C ASP A 258 -0.95 -13.98 4.87
N ASP A 259 -1.12 -12.72 4.51
CA ASP A 259 -0.01 -11.77 4.39
C ASP A 259 0.81 -11.65 5.69
N LYS A 260 0.16 -11.69 6.87
CA LYS A 260 0.82 -11.58 8.17
C LYS A 260 1.86 -12.67 8.39
N GLU A 261 1.55 -13.91 8.00
CA GLU A 261 2.49 -15.04 8.11
C GLU A 261 3.70 -14.83 7.17
N LEU A 262 3.44 -14.45 5.93
CA LEU A 262 4.46 -14.23 4.92
C LEU A 262 5.39 -13.06 5.33
N TYR A 263 4.84 -11.95 5.76
CA TYR A 263 5.63 -10.79 6.18
C TYR A 263 6.38 -10.99 7.50
N ARG A 264 5.90 -11.89 8.38
CA ARG A 264 6.70 -12.33 9.54
C ARG A 264 7.98 -13.03 9.12
N GLN A 265 7.92 -13.81 8.06
CA GLN A 265 9.11 -14.48 7.52
C GLN A 265 10.07 -13.45 6.91
N TYR A 266 9.57 -12.50 6.11
CA TYR A 266 10.41 -11.43 5.54
C TYR A 266 11.09 -10.58 6.62
N GLU A 267 10.39 -10.22 7.69
CA GLU A 267 10.99 -9.48 8.80
C GLU A 267 12.14 -10.27 9.46
N LYS A 268 12.03 -11.59 9.59
CA LYS A 268 13.13 -12.43 10.08
C LYS A 268 14.31 -12.48 9.10
N ASP A 269 14.03 -12.49 7.81
CA ASP A 269 15.06 -12.47 6.78
C ASP A 269 15.78 -11.11 6.76
N PHE A 270 15.04 -10.00 6.90
CA PHE A 270 15.64 -8.67 7.13
C PHE A 270 16.53 -8.66 8.36
N TYR A 271 16.02 -9.15 9.50
CA TYR A 271 16.80 -9.17 10.72
C TYR A 271 18.06 -10.05 10.62
N ARG A 272 18.04 -11.13 9.85
CA ARG A 272 19.22 -11.97 9.59
C ARG A 272 20.32 -11.17 8.87
N VAL A 273 19.97 -10.38 7.87
CA VAL A 273 20.93 -9.51 7.16
C VAL A 273 21.41 -8.38 8.07
N GLU A 274 20.52 -7.72 8.79
CA GLU A 274 20.83 -6.66 9.76
C GLU A 274 21.77 -7.18 10.86
N TYR A 275 21.54 -8.42 11.33
CA TYR A 275 22.40 -9.06 12.31
C TYR A 275 23.81 -9.31 11.75
N ALA A 276 23.93 -9.83 10.52
CA ALA A 276 25.23 -10.02 9.87
C ALA A 276 25.99 -8.69 9.72
N LEU A 277 25.32 -7.64 9.26
CA LEU A 277 25.87 -6.29 9.19
C LEU A 277 26.27 -5.75 10.57
N SER A 278 25.48 -6.05 11.60
CA SER A 278 25.75 -5.68 13.00
C SER A 278 27.03 -6.32 13.55
N GLN A 279 27.32 -7.56 13.15
CA GLN A 279 28.55 -8.26 13.60
C GLN A 279 29.81 -7.59 13.04
N ILE A 280 29.78 -7.19 11.78
CA ILE A 280 30.92 -6.51 11.13
C ILE A 280 31.13 -5.11 11.70
N ASN A 281 30.03 -4.38 11.94
CA ASN A 281 30.07 -2.99 12.43
C ASN A 281 30.03 -2.88 13.97
N ASN A 282 30.08 -3.99 14.71
CA ASN A 282 30.06 -4.05 16.17
C ASN A 282 28.85 -3.31 16.81
N LEU A 283 27.65 -3.41 16.22
CA LEU A 283 26.47 -2.69 16.66
C LEU A 283 25.77 -3.37 17.86
N GLY A 284 26.08 -4.65 18.16
CA GLY A 284 25.61 -5.37 19.34
C GLY A 284 24.14 -5.76 19.31
N LEU A 285 23.60 -6.15 18.15
CA LEU A 285 22.24 -6.68 18.06
C LEU A 285 22.14 -8.08 18.67
N PRO A 286 20.97 -8.43 19.26
CA PRO A 286 20.70 -9.78 19.77
C PRO A 286 20.72 -10.83 18.66
N GLU A 287 20.93 -12.10 19.05
CA GLU A 287 20.87 -13.22 18.11
C GLU A 287 19.51 -13.31 17.39
N VAL A 288 19.53 -13.79 16.13
CA VAL A 288 18.33 -13.97 15.29
C VAL A 288 17.25 -14.82 15.96
N SER A 289 17.64 -15.78 16.79
CA SER A 289 16.72 -16.64 17.56
C SER A 289 15.83 -15.88 18.55
N GLN A 290 16.26 -14.72 19.00
CA GLN A 290 15.54 -13.88 19.97
C GLN A 290 14.59 -12.88 19.31
N PHE A 291 14.74 -12.64 18.01
CA PHE A 291 13.90 -11.70 17.27
C PHE A 291 12.49 -12.25 17.06
N LYS A 292 11.51 -11.47 17.47
CA LYS A 292 10.08 -11.74 17.25
C LYS A 292 9.40 -10.50 16.71
N VAL A 293 8.53 -10.71 15.76
CA VAL A 293 7.71 -9.66 15.18
C VAL A 293 6.26 -10.11 15.12
N ASP A 294 5.37 -9.18 15.36
CA ASP A 294 3.95 -9.32 15.14
C ASP A 294 3.39 -8.06 14.49
N PHE A 295 2.23 -8.17 13.88
CA PHE A 295 1.53 -7.06 13.25
C PHE A 295 0.21 -6.83 13.99
N SER A 296 -0.11 -5.55 14.23
CA SER A 296 -1.39 -5.19 14.85
C SER A 296 -2.55 -5.64 13.98
N GLU A 297 -3.64 -6.02 14.60
CA GLU A 297 -4.89 -6.34 13.89
C GLU A 297 -5.55 -5.08 13.38
N VAL A 298 -6.38 -5.24 12.33
CA VAL A 298 -7.18 -4.15 11.79
C VAL A 298 -8.29 -3.84 12.79
N GLU A 299 -8.27 -2.64 13.35
CA GLU A 299 -9.35 -2.15 14.19
C GLU A 299 -10.42 -1.49 13.29
N TYR A 300 -11.64 -2.02 13.34
CA TYR A 300 -12.76 -1.40 12.65
C TYR A 300 -13.33 -0.26 13.49
N PRO A 301 -13.69 0.87 12.87
CA PRO A 301 -14.30 1.96 13.62
C PRO A 301 -15.64 1.49 14.19
N MET A 302 -15.71 1.36 15.50
CA MET A 302 -16.96 1.11 16.22
C MET A 302 -17.66 2.43 16.52
N THR A 303 -18.99 2.40 16.58
CA THR A 303 -19.71 3.56 17.13
C THR A 303 -19.33 3.75 18.61
N THR A 304 -19.45 4.98 19.11
CA THR A 304 -19.16 5.26 20.53
C THR A 304 -20.01 4.35 21.46
N GLN A 305 -21.26 4.07 21.08
CA GLN A 305 -22.13 3.17 21.82
C GLN A 305 -21.64 1.71 21.83
N ASP A 306 -21.24 1.18 20.68
CA ASP A 306 -20.72 -0.19 20.57
C ASP A 306 -19.41 -0.33 21.38
N LYS A 307 -18.56 0.68 21.36
CA LYS A 307 -17.31 0.71 22.13
C LYS A 307 -17.59 0.72 23.64
N ILE A 308 -18.55 1.51 24.09
CA ILE A 308 -18.98 1.54 25.50
C ILE A 308 -19.52 0.17 25.91
N MET A 309 -20.43 -0.42 25.14
CA MET A 309 -21.02 -1.74 25.45
C MET A 309 -19.94 -2.85 25.49
N LEU A 310 -18.99 -2.82 24.58
CA LEU A 310 -17.89 -3.77 24.56
C LEU A 310 -16.98 -3.62 25.78
N ASN A 311 -16.65 -2.38 26.16
CA ASN A 311 -15.81 -2.08 27.31
C ASN A 311 -16.53 -2.46 28.62
N GLU A 312 -17.81 -2.17 28.75
CA GLU A 312 -18.64 -2.60 29.88
C GLU A 312 -18.70 -4.14 29.99
N TYR A 313 -18.90 -4.85 28.87
CA TYR A 313 -18.87 -6.30 28.83
C TYR A 313 -17.50 -6.85 29.29
N LYS A 314 -16.39 -6.31 28.76
CA LYS A 314 -15.04 -6.72 29.16
C LYS A 314 -14.78 -6.50 30.64
N LEU A 315 -15.19 -5.36 31.19
CA LEU A 315 -15.03 -5.04 32.62
C LEU A 315 -15.91 -5.97 33.50
N LYS A 316 -17.16 -6.19 33.11
CA LYS A 316 -18.12 -7.05 33.85
C LYS A 316 -17.64 -8.49 33.95
N HIS A 317 -16.97 -9.01 32.92
CA HIS A 317 -16.46 -10.36 32.86
C HIS A 317 -14.99 -10.48 33.27
N ASN A 318 -14.40 -9.42 33.82
CA ASN A 318 -12.99 -9.37 34.24
C ASN A 318 -11.98 -9.73 33.13
N LEU A 319 -12.33 -9.46 31.88
CA LEU A 319 -11.46 -9.69 30.73
C LEU A 319 -10.41 -8.57 30.56
N THR A 320 -10.68 -7.41 31.16
CA THR A 320 -9.77 -6.25 31.18
C THR A 320 -9.98 -5.43 32.44
N THR A 321 -9.06 -4.51 32.72
CA THR A 321 -9.17 -3.57 33.82
C THR A 321 -9.33 -2.13 33.27
N GLN A 322 -9.88 -1.22 34.09
CA GLN A 322 -9.97 0.19 33.71
C GLN A 322 -8.62 0.80 33.35
N ALA A 323 -7.55 0.37 34.05
CA ALA A 323 -6.17 0.83 33.76
C ALA A 323 -5.68 0.32 32.40
N GLN A 324 -5.99 -0.91 32.03
CA GLN A 324 -5.67 -1.45 30.70
C GLN A 324 -6.42 -0.72 29.59
N LEU A 325 -7.72 -0.45 29.78
CA LEU A 325 -8.51 0.31 28.80
C LEU A 325 -7.98 1.72 28.62
N LEU A 326 -7.57 2.40 29.68
CA LEU A 326 -7.00 3.74 29.59
C LEU A 326 -5.63 3.74 28.89
N ALA A 327 -4.81 2.71 29.15
CA ALA A 327 -3.53 2.54 28.48
C ALA A 327 -3.69 2.15 26.99
N GLU A 328 -4.73 1.37 26.63
CA GLU A 328 -5.07 1.07 25.22
C GLU A 328 -5.50 2.32 24.44
N GLU A 329 -6.22 3.24 25.09
CA GLU A 329 -6.63 4.51 24.47
C GLU A 329 -5.48 5.51 24.34
N ASN A 330 -4.52 5.48 25.24
CA ASN A 330 -3.37 6.37 25.27
C ASN A 330 -2.08 5.55 25.16
N LYS A 331 -1.61 5.37 23.93
CA LYS A 331 -0.43 4.52 23.62
C LYS A 331 0.86 4.92 24.32
N ASP A 332 0.95 6.14 24.84
CA ASP A 332 2.11 6.68 25.57
C ASP A 332 2.05 6.40 27.08
N LEU A 333 0.95 5.80 27.57
CA LEU A 333 0.77 5.51 28.99
C LEU A 333 1.06 4.04 29.31
N SER A 334 1.89 3.78 30.32
CA SER A 334 1.99 2.43 30.88
C SER A 334 0.73 2.08 31.69
N VAL A 335 0.45 0.79 31.86
CA VAL A 335 -0.70 0.34 32.67
C VAL A 335 -0.59 0.84 34.12
N GLU A 336 0.62 1.00 34.65
CA GLU A 336 0.87 1.50 35.99
C GLU A 336 0.58 2.99 36.11
N ASP A 337 1.00 3.79 35.12
CA ASP A 337 0.66 5.23 35.07
C ASP A 337 -0.84 5.45 34.90
N ALA A 338 -1.48 4.63 34.05
CA ALA A 338 -2.93 4.63 33.88
C ALA A 338 -3.67 4.34 35.20
N ARG A 339 -3.16 3.41 36.01
CA ARG A 339 -3.70 3.10 37.33
C ARG A 339 -3.59 4.27 38.28
N GLN A 340 -2.45 4.94 38.33
CA GLN A 340 -2.26 6.15 39.17
C GLN A 340 -3.21 7.28 38.75
N ILE A 341 -3.42 7.49 37.45
CA ILE A 341 -4.37 8.49 36.93
C ILE A 341 -5.80 8.14 37.37
N ILE A 342 -6.21 6.88 37.29
CA ILE A 342 -7.55 6.46 37.71
C ILE A 342 -7.74 6.67 39.22
N GLU A 343 -6.75 6.32 40.04
CA GLU A 343 -6.80 6.56 41.49
C GLU A 343 -6.88 8.04 41.82
N ALA A 344 -6.09 8.87 41.16
CA ALA A 344 -6.16 10.33 41.30
C ALA A 344 -7.55 10.87 40.90
N ASN A 345 -8.11 10.41 39.79
CA ASN A 345 -9.43 10.82 39.33
C ASN A 345 -10.54 10.40 40.30
N LYS A 346 -10.45 9.20 40.89
CA LYS A 346 -11.40 8.74 41.92
C LYS A 346 -11.35 9.65 43.16
N SER A 347 -10.16 10.05 43.60
CA SER A 347 -10.01 10.93 44.76
C SER A 347 -10.56 12.33 44.50
N VAL A 348 -10.48 12.88 43.29
CA VAL A 348 -10.96 14.20 42.91
C VAL A 348 -12.48 14.21 42.69
N ASN A 349 -13.04 13.16 42.09
CA ASN A 349 -14.45 13.09 41.71
C ASN A 349 -15.37 12.63 42.86
N GLY A 350 -14.81 12.20 44.02
CA GLY A 350 -15.57 11.87 45.23
C GLY A 350 -16.59 10.74 45.07
N VAL A 351 -16.39 9.87 44.07
CA VAL A 351 -17.32 8.75 43.84
C VAL A 351 -16.89 7.58 44.72
N GLU A 352 -17.42 7.52 45.93
CA GLU A 352 -17.57 6.24 46.63
C GLU A 352 -18.55 5.38 45.82
N ILE A 353 -18.07 4.29 45.22
CA ILE A 353 -18.92 3.24 44.69
C ILE A 353 -19.54 2.56 45.92
N VAL A 354 -20.79 2.92 46.24
CA VAL A 354 -21.63 2.15 47.19
C VAL A 354 -21.80 0.80 46.52
N ASN A 355 -21.14 -0.22 47.05
CA ASN A 355 -21.44 -1.61 46.77
C ASN A 355 -22.86 -1.89 47.32
N ASP A 356 -23.85 -1.94 46.46
CA ASP A 356 -25.20 -2.45 46.76
C ASP A 356 -25.13 -3.99 46.83
N ASP A 357 -24.42 -4.51 47.85
CA ASP A 357 -24.48 -5.88 48.33
C ASP A 357 -25.13 -5.90 49.70
N ASN A 358 -26.40 -5.52 49.79
CA ASN A 358 -27.23 -5.90 50.96
C ASN A 358 -28.71 -5.64 50.69
N SER A 359 -29.34 -6.54 49.96
CA SER A 359 -30.77 -6.75 50.08
C SER A 359 -31.23 -8.14 49.60
N GLU A 360 -30.85 -9.17 50.34
CA GLU A 360 -31.63 -10.40 50.42
C GLU A 360 -31.28 -11.09 51.74
N ASN A 361 -31.93 -10.60 52.82
CA ASN A 361 -32.33 -11.43 53.96
C ASN A 361 -33.22 -10.59 54.89
N GLN A 362 -34.53 -10.66 54.68
CA GLN A 362 -35.56 -10.75 55.75
C GLN A 362 -36.96 -10.62 55.14
N GLY A 363 -37.72 -11.70 55.24
CA GLY A 363 -39.14 -11.68 55.03
C GLY A 363 -39.68 -12.89 54.33
#